data_250822050197c18768b7d3b1cfd046e1
#
_entry.id   250822050197c18768b7d3b1cfd046e1
#
_cell.length_a   1.000
_cell.length_b   1.000
_cell.length_c   1.000
_cell.angle_alpha   90.00
_cell.angle_beta   90.00
_cell.angle_gamma   90.00
#
_symmetry.space_group_name_H-M   'P 1'
#
loop_
_entity.id
_entity.type
_entity.pdbx_description
1 polymer ?
#
loop_
_entity_poly.entity_id
_entity_poly.type
_entity_poly.pdbx_seq_one_letter_code
_entity_poly.pdbx_strand_id
1 'polypeptide(L)'
;MKFNYVLWLLALVIVNSGWYVVSQKSATQEINRPGADFASEREASLSTLIGDESEYELEHCFDSVNGGIYNVSLQLVRESEILYEWNGTTDSECISFSSSTKEGKITIFTEIEDGVEATANLQTWPLKSAMLPGMMIFSIGTVLLAFGETFFRKIIASRLQKVATESESSETYSPNVVQSGIWQDPIRPV
;
A
#
# COMPACT_ATOMS: atom_id res chain seq x y z
N MET A 1 -27.75 -16.98 -7.42
CA MET A 1 -27.03 -16.75 -6.13
C MET A 1 -25.59 -17.31 -6.12
N LYS A 2 -25.26 -18.42 -6.81
CA LYS A 2 -23.90 -19.01 -6.79
C LYS A 2 -22.80 -18.14 -7.44
N PHE A 3 -23.15 -17.31 -8.42
CA PHE A 3 -22.19 -16.48 -9.16
C PHE A 3 -21.57 -15.37 -8.31
N ASN A 4 -22.29 -14.79 -7.36
CA ASN A 4 -21.79 -13.71 -6.53
C ASN A 4 -20.66 -14.16 -5.59
N TYR A 5 -20.72 -15.39 -5.07
CA TYR A 5 -19.64 -15.88 -4.19
C TYR A 5 -18.32 -16.12 -4.92
N VAL A 6 -18.40 -16.60 -6.17
CA VAL A 6 -17.21 -16.77 -7.03
C VAL A 6 -16.57 -15.42 -7.33
N LEU A 7 -17.38 -14.39 -7.58
CA LEU A 7 -16.90 -13.03 -7.86
C LEU A 7 -16.21 -12.41 -6.65
N TRP A 8 -16.77 -12.58 -5.44
CA TRP A 8 -16.15 -12.12 -4.20
C TRP A 8 -14.87 -12.88 -3.83
N LEU A 9 -14.84 -14.18 -4.11
CA LEU A 9 -13.63 -14.99 -3.94
C LEU A 9 -12.53 -14.51 -4.90
N LEU A 10 -12.89 -14.25 -6.16
CA LEU A 10 -11.96 -13.69 -7.14
C LEU A 10 -11.45 -12.30 -6.70
N ALA A 11 -12.34 -11.43 -6.22
CA ALA A 11 -11.97 -10.12 -5.69
C ALA A 11 -10.98 -10.25 -4.51
N LEU A 12 -11.23 -11.17 -3.59
CA LEU A 12 -10.33 -11.44 -2.46
C LEU A 12 -8.93 -11.85 -2.93
N VAL A 13 -8.85 -12.74 -3.93
CA VAL A 13 -7.57 -13.18 -4.48
C VAL A 13 -6.84 -12.03 -5.17
N ILE A 14 -7.55 -11.25 -6.00
CA ILE A 14 -6.95 -10.12 -6.74
C ILE A 14 -6.41 -9.06 -5.77
N VAL A 15 -7.19 -8.67 -4.77
CA VAL A 15 -6.81 -7.62 -3.82
C VAL A 15 -5.60 -8.06 -2.98
N ASN A 16 -5.61 -9.30 -2.46
CA ASN A 16 -4.47 -9.80 -1.68
C ASN A 16 -3.23 -10.02 -2.53
N SER A 17 -3.37 -10.50 -3.78
CA SER A 17 -2.25 -10.62 -4.70
C SER A 17 -1.67 -9.26 -5.06
N GLY A 18 -2.51 -8.26 -5.30
CA GLY A 18 -2.08 -6.89 -5.53
C GLY A 18 -1.33 -6.32 -4.34
N TRP A 19 -1.83 -6.51 -3.12
CA TRP A 19 -1.15 -6.09 -1.91
C TRP A 19 0.19 -6.80 -1.72
N TYR A 20 0.26 -8.10 -1.96
CA TYR A 20 1.51 -8.86 -1.91
C TYR A 20 2.57 -8.24 -2.83
N VAL A 21 2.22 -7.98 -4.10
CA VAL A 21 3.15 -7.38 -5.07
C VAL A 21 3.61 -5.99 -4.62
N VAL A 22 2.71 -5.17 -4.08
CA VAL A 22 3.04 -3.82 -3.59
C VAL A 22 3.94 -3.88 -2.37
N SER A 23 3.67 -4.80 -1.43
CA SER A 23 4.47 -4.95 -0.20
C SER A 23 5.90 -5.42 -0.44
N GLN A 24 6.19 -6.05 -1.59
CA GLN A 24 7.53 -6.49 -1.98
C GLN A 24 8.35 -5.41 -2.71
N LYS A 25 7.77 -4.24 -2.97
CA LYS A 25 8.51 -3.16 -3.65
C LYS A 25 9.55 -2.56 -2.73
N SER A 26 10.77 -2.49 -3.22
CA SER A 26 11.87 -1.76 -2.59
C SER A 26 11.85 -0.28 -2.97
N ALA A 27 12.39 0.53 -2.08
CA ALA A 27 12.77 1.91 -2.34
C ALA A 27 14.30 1.99 -2.29
N THR A 28 14.92 2.52 -3.33
CA THR A 28 16.37 2.67 -3.41
C THR A 28 16.75 4.10 -3.10
N GLN A 29 17.70 4.27 -2.20
CA GLN A 29 18.37 5.54 -1.87
C GLN A 29 19.81 5.44 -2.37
N GLU A 30 20.19 6.36 -3.25
CA GLU A 30 21.56 6.48 -3.69
C GLU A 30 22.34 7.28 -2.64
N ILE A 31 23.34 6.66 -2.04
CA ILE A 31 24.09 7.20 -0.90
C ILE A 31 25.34 7.91 -1.38
N ASN A 32 26.14 7.24 -2.20
CA ASN A 32 27.34 7.81 -2.80
C ASN A 32 27.36 7.57 -4.30
N ARG A 33 27.87 8.57 -5.01
CA ARG A 33 28.15 8.55 -6.45
C ARG A 33 29.62 8.77 -6.71
N PRO A 34 30.16 8.23 -7.80
CA PRO A 34 31.51 8.52 -8.24
C PRO A 34 31.73 10.01 -8.47
N GLY A 35 32.94 10.48 -8.21
CA GLY A 35 33.36 11.85 -8.52
C GLY A 35 32.95 12.89 -7.47
N ALA A 36 32.46 14.05 -7.92
CA ALA A 36 32.28 15.25 -7.09
C ALA A 36 31.19 15.09 -5.98
N ASP A 37 30.31 14.11 -6.10
CA ASP A 37 29.23 13.89 -5.12
C ASP A 37 29.58 12.91 -4.01
N PHE A 38 30.85 12.47 -3.92
CA PHE A 38 31.30 11.62 -2.83
C PHE A 38 31.35 12.40 -1.51
N ALA A 39 30.87 11.77 -0.44
CA ALA A 39 31.09 12.21 0.92
C ALA A 39 31.41 11.02 1.81
N SER A 40 32.39 11.21 2.70
CA SER A 40 32.84 10.17 3.64
C SER A 40 31.78 9.80 4.69
N GLU A 41 30.84 10.69 4.92
CA GLU A 41 29.73 10.48 5.84
C GLU A 41 28.41 10.82 5.13
N ARG A 42 27.49 9.87 5.10
CA ARG A 42 26.16 10.03 4.52
C ARG A 42 25.09 9.46 5.44
N GLU A 43 24.02 10.21 5.62
CA GLU A 43 22.85 9.75 6.34
C GLU A 43 21.81 9.15 5.37
N ALA A 44 21.22 8.03 5.79
CA ALA A 44 20.07 7.45 5.14
C ALA A 44 18.95 7.21 6.15
N SER A 45 17.69 7.19 5.69
CA SER A 45 16.54 6.94 6.57
C SER A 45 15.93 5.59 6.28
N LEU A 46 15.75 4.81 7.33
CA LEU A 46 14.97 3.58 7.31
C LEU A 46 13.56 3.89 7.82
N SER A 47 12.56 3.47 7.07
CA SER A 47 11.15 3.66 7.44
C SER A 47 10.38 2.37 7.27
N THR A 48 9.40 2.17 8.14
CA THR A 48 8.45 1.06 8.06
C THR A 48 7.03 1.59 8.21
N LEU A 49 6.07 0.92 7.58
CA LEU A 49 4.66 1.31 7.69
C LEU A 49 4.02 0.77 8.97
N ILE A 50 4.39 -0.44 9.38
CA ILE A 50 3.84 -1.12 10.56
C ILE A 50 4.98 -1.88 11.24
N GLY A 51 5.11 -1.70 12.55
CA GLY A 51 6.20 -2.29 13.34
C GLY A 51 7.37 -1.34 13.46
N ASP A 52 8.42 -1.80 14.11
CA ASP A 52 9.60 -0.99 14.45
C ASP A 52 10.84 -1.41 13.64
N GLU A 53 10.76 -2.53 12.88
CA GLU A 53 11.89 -3.07 12.15
C GLU A 53 11.75 -2.83 10.65
N SER A 54 12.81 -2.29 10.04
CA SER A 54 12.95 -2.08 8.61
C SER A 54 14.04 -2.99 8.06
N GLU A 55 13.69 -3.78 7.04
CA GLU A 55 14.69 -4.53 6.28
C GLU A 55 15.38 -3.60 5.29
N TYR A 56 16.69 -3.79 5.15
CA TYR A 56 17.51 -3.04 4.21
C TYR A 56 18.62 -3.90 3.61
N GLU A 57 19.09 -3.51 2.45
CA GLU A 57 20.26 -4.05 1.77
C GLU A 57 21.14 -2.89 1.31
N LEU A 58 22.39 -2.91 1.73
CA LEU A 58 23.42 -1.96 1.31
C LEU A 58 24.29 -2.66 0.26
N GLU A 59 24.34 -2.11 -0.94
CA GLU A 59 25.30 -2.45 -1.97
C GLU A 59 26.34 -1.37 -2.07
N HIS A 60 27.61 -1.72 -1.94
CA HIS A 60 28.72 -0.79 -1.98
C HIS A 60 29.86 -1.30 -2.87
N CYS A 61 30.24 -0.51 -3.85
CA CYS A 61 31.31 -0.84 -4.78
C CYS A 61 32.41 0.23 -4.71
N PHE A 62 33.65 -0.23 -4.84
CA PHE A 62 34.83 0.63 -4.90
C PHE A 62 35.55 0.40 -6.21
N ASP A 63 35.84 1.47 -6.94
CA ASP A 63 36.53 1.44 -8.22
C ASP A 63 37.80 2.30 -8.16
N SER A 64 38.91 1.74 -8.68
CA SER A 64 40.16 2.48 -8.79
C SER A 64 40.23 3.22 -10.13
N VAL A 65 40.33 4.53 -10.10
CA VAL A 65 40.45 5.38 -11.32
C VAL A 65 41.77 5.10 -12.07
N ASN A 66 42.83 4.77 -11.35
CA ASN A 66 44.17 4.59 -11.87
C ASN A 66 44.58 3.11 -12.01
N GLY A 67 43.71 2.17 -11.70
CA GLY A 67 43.99 0.73 -11.72
C GLY A 67 44.94 0.26 -10.61
N GLY A 68 45.19 1.11 -9.58
CA GLY A 68 45.94 0.73 -8.38
C GLY A 68 45.05 -0.02 -7.38
N ILE A 69 45.68 -0.73 -6.47
CA ILE A 69 45.02 -1.39 -5.32
C ILE A 69 45.16 -0.45 -4.12
N TYR A 70 44.03 -0.01 -3.59
CA TYR A 70 43.94 0.94 -2.50
C TYR A 70 43.15 0.34 -1.35
N ASN A 71 43.49 0.72 -0.10
CA ASN A 71 42.71 0.32 1.05
C ASN A 71 41.43 1.16 1.13
N VAL A 72 40.35 0.47 1.45
CA VAL A 72 39.02 1.09 1.58
C VAL A 72 38.32 0.52 2.80
N SER A 73 37.48 1.32 3.46
CA SER A 73 36.68 0.86 4.58
C SER A 73 35.24 1.36 4.50
N LEU A 74 34.36 0.58 5.08
CA LEU A 74 32.95 0.86 5.18
C LEU A 74 32.46 0.56 6.58
N GLN A 75 31.76 1.51 7.20
CA GLN A 75 31.13 1.31 8.49
C GLN A 75 29.69 1.83 8.45
N LEU A 76 28.75 1.01 8.91
CA LEU A 76 27.35 1.34 9.05
C LEU A 76 27.03 1.50 10.52
N VAL A 77 26.59 2.69 10.91
CA VAL A 77 26.35 3.05 12.31
C VAL A 77 24.93 3.54 12.50
N ARG A 78 24.31 3.17 13.62
CA ARG A 78 23.04 3.70 14.07
C ARG A 78 23.14 4.10 15.53
N GLU A 79 22.83 5.35 15.87
CA GLU A 79 22.78 5.86 17.26
C GLU A 79 24.01 5.49 18.12
N SER A 80 25.20 5.33 17.52
CA SER A 80 26.44 4.86 18.13
C SER A 80 26.63 3.34 18.20
N GLU A 81 25.72 2.55 17.67
CA GLU A 81 25.88 1.10 17.48
C GLU A 81 26.40 0.82 16.08
N ILE A 82 27.47 0.05 15.97
CA ILE A 82 28.02 -0.42 14.69
C ILE A 82 27.17 -1.60 14.24
N LEU A 83 26.42 -1.41 13.16
CA LEU A 83 25.60 -2.46 12.56
C LEU A 83 26.41 -3.36 11.63
N TYR A 84 27.40 -2.78 10.94
CA TYR A 84 28.27 -3.47 10.01
C TYR A 84 29.59 -2.73 9.86
N GLU A 85 30.68 -3.48 9.75
CA GLU A 85 32.02 -2.95 9.50
C GLU A 85 32.72 -3.86 8.50
N TRP A 86 33.37 -3.27 7.51
CA TRP A 86 34.13 -3.98 6.50
C TRP A 86 35.37 -3.19 6.12
N ASN A 87 36.50 -3.89 5.98
CA ASN A 87 37.76 -3.36 5.52
C ASN A 87 38.29 -4.25 4.40
N GLY A 88 38.75 -3.66 3.31
CA GLY A 88 39.26 -4.40 2.16
C GLY A 88 40.02 -3.49 1.20
N THR A 89 40.05 -3.89 -0.03
CA THR A 89 40.78 -3.20 -1.11
C THR A 89 39.90 -3.03 -2.33
N THR A 90 40.28 -2.13 -3.24
CA THR A 90 39.52 -1.82 -4.48
C THR A 90 39.48 -2.95 -5.50
N ASP A 91 40.24 -4.01 -5.34
CA ASP A 91 40.15 -5.23 -6.16
C ASP A 91 39.11 -6.24 -5.65
N SER A 92 38.49 -5.94 -4.52
CA SER A 92 37.39 -6.75 -3.99
C SER A 92 36.12 -6.56 -4.83
N GLU A 93 35.27 -7.60 -4.89
CA GLU A 93 33.93 -7.49 -5.46
C GLU A 93 33.07 -6.50 -4.67
N CYS A 94 31.99 -6.00 -5.29
CA CYS A 94 31.01 -5.19 -4.59
C CYS A 94 30.49 -5.89 -3.34
N ILE A 95 30.38 -5.14 -2.25
CA ILE A 95 29.87 -5.63 -0.99
C ILE A 95 28.36 -5.56 -1.02
N SER A 96 27.71 -6.66 -0.73
CA SER A 96 26.25 -6.68 -0.48
C SER A 96 26.01 -7.15 0.96
N PHE A 97 25.37 -6.31 1.75
CA PHE A 97 25.02 -6.59 3.13
C PHE A 97 23.53 -6.35 3.36
N SER A 98 22.82 -7.39 3.77
CA SER A 98 21.39 -7.33 4.09
C SER A 98 21.15 -7.61 5.57
N SER A 99 20.31 -6.81 6.19
CA SER A 99 19.93 -6.96 7.59
C SER A 99 18.60 -6.27 7.88
N SER A 100 18.14 -6.39 9.12
CA SER A 100 17.01 -5.59 9.64
C SER A 100 17.44 -4.82 10.87
N THR A 101 16.93 -3.61 11.00
CA THR A 101 17.12 -2.80 12.20
C THR A 101 15.87 -1.94 12.43
N LYS A 102 15.79 -1.32 13.61
CA LYS A 102 14.68 -0.41 13.92
C LYS A 102 14.65 0.75 12.95
N GLU A 103 13.47 1.29 12.67
CA GLU A 103 13.32 2.50 11.88
C GLU A 103 14.13 3.68 12.46
N GLY A 104 14.53 4.60 11.61
CA GLY A 104 15.30 5.78 11.99
C GLY A 104 16.42 6.09 11.01
N LYS A 105 17.35 6.93 11.45
CA LYS A 105 18.52 7.29 10.66
C LYS A 105 19.66 6.31 10.89
N ILE A 106 20.32 5.97 9.78
CA ILE A 106 21.60 5.26 9.77
C ILE A 106 22.65 6.15 9.13
N THR A 107 23.88 6.08 9.60
CA THR A 107 25.01 6.79 9.04
C THR A 107 25.98 5.79 8.42
N ILE A 108 26.36 6.07 7.21
CA ILE A 108 27.28 5.28 6.41
C ILE A 108 28.59 6.06 6.33
N PHE A 109 29.63 5.50 6.93
CA PHE A 109 30.98 6.04 6.85
C PHE A 109 31.76 5.25 5.80
N THR A 110 32.35 5.97 4.86
CA THR A 110 33.14 5.41 3.78
C THR A 110 34.49 6.09 3.75
N GLU A 111 35.56 5.34 3.98
CA GLU A 111 36.92 5.86 3.86
C GLU A 111 37.55 5.33 2.58
N ILE A 112 38.07 6.23 1.77
CA ILE A 112 38.76 5.93 0.51
C ILE A 112 40.03 6.75 0.41
N GLU A 113 41.02 6.23 -0.30
CA GLU A 113 42.22 6.95 -0.66
C GLU A 113 42.03 7.77 -1.95
N ASP A 114 42.94 8.73 -2.21
CA ASP A 114 42.91 9.51 -3.44
C ASP A 114 43.02 8.61 -4.69
N GLY A 115 42.13 8.79 -5.65
CA GLY A 115 42.05 7.96 -6.86
C GLY A 115 41.12 6.75 -6.76
N VAL A 116 40.32 6.68 -5.70
CA VAL A 116 39.24 5.70 -5.56
C VAL A 116 37.89 6.40 -5.71
N GLU A 117 36.98 5.77 -6.44
CA GLU A 117 35.57 6.14 -6.52
C GLU A 117 34.73 5.13 -5.77
N ALA A 118 33.70 5.59 -5.09
CA ALA A 118 32.76 4.75 -4.36
C ALA A 118 31.34 4.98 -4.82
N THR A 119 30.64 3.88 -5.05
CA THR A 119 29.18 3.87 -5.34
C THR A 119 28.47 3.11 -4.23
N ALA A 120 27.48 3.73 -3.62
CA ALA A 120 26.71 3.09 -2.57
C ALA A 120 25.21 3.28 -2.80
N ASN A 121 24.47 2.19 -2.78
CA ASN A 121 23.03 2.12 -2.89
C ASN A 121 22.44 1.43 -1.67
N LEU A 122 21.44 2.04 -1.07
CA LEU A 122 20.67 1.44 0.01
C LEU A 122 19.27 1.11 -0.49
N GLN A 123 18.91 -0.16 -0.48
CA GLN A 123 17.55 -0.62 -0.75
C GLN A 123 16.82 -0.87 0.56
N THR A 124 15.57 -0.44 0.64
CA THR A 124 14.71 -0.63 1.81
C THR A 124 13.35 -1.17 1.38
N TRP A 125 12.68 -1.92 2.25
CA TRP A 125 11.34 -2.48 1.99
C TRP A 125 10.33 -1.99 3.03
N PRO A 126 9.87 -0.73 2.94
CA PRO A 126 9.06 -0.10 3.98
C PRO A 126 7.69 -0.75 4.18
N LEU A 127 7.18 -1.49 3.19
CA LEU A 127 5.88 -2.15 3.24
C LEU A 127 5.95 -3.64 3.57
N LYS A 128 7.15 -4.22 3.66
CA LYS A 128 7.31 -5.67 3.86
C LYS A 128 6.77 -6.13 5.22
N SER A 129 7.03 -5.35 6.27
CA SER A 129 6.48 -5.58 7.61
C SER A 129 4.95 -5.49 7.66
N ALA A 130 4.35 -4.69 6.79
CA ALA A 130 2.90 -4.52 6.68
C ALA A 130 2.22 -5.59 5.80
N MET A 131 2.96 -6.53 5.21
CA MET A 131 2.41 -7.51 4.28
C MET A 131 1.28 -8.34 4.92
N LEU A 132 1.54 -8.99 6.04
CA LEU A 132 0.55 -9.82 6.72
C LEU A 132 -0.61 -9.00 7.32
N PRO A 133 -0.36 -7.92 8.09
CA PRO A 133 -1.43 -7.07 8.57
C PRO A 133 -2.30 -6.51 7.43
N GLY A 134 -1.71 -6.09 6.35
CA GLY A 134 -2.44 -5.59 5.18
C GLY A 134 -3.32 -6.65 4.53
N MET A 135 -2.82 -7.87 4.33
CA MET A 135 -3.63 -8.99 3.84
C MET A 135 -4.83 -9.27 4.75
N MET A 136 -4.65 -9.23 6.07
CA MET A 136 -5.75 -9.41 7.01
C MET A 136 -6.81 -8.30 6.87
N ILE A 137 -6.38 -7.04 6.82
CA ILE A 137 -7.29 -5.88 6.69
C ILE A 137 -8.07 -5.97 5.37
N PHE A 138 -7.39 -6.22 4.26
CA PHE A 138 -8.05 -6.35 2.95
C PHE A 138 -8.98 -7.55 2.87
N SER A 139 -8.62 -8.68 3.48
CA SER A 139 -9.49 -9.86 3.55
C SER A 139 -10.74 -9.58 4.37
N ILE A 140 -10.61 -9.00 5.56
CA ILE A 140 -11.74 -8.61 6.41
C ILE A 140 -12.63 -7.59 5.68
N GLY A 141 -12.01 -6.56 5.07
CA GLY A 141 -12.73 -5.55 4.31
C GLY A 141 -13.53 -6.14 3.15
N THR A 142 -12.94 -7.04 2.38
CA THR A 142 -13.62 -7.73 1.25
C THR A 142 -14.80 -8.57 1.74
N VAL A 143 -14.62 -9.29 2.87
CA VAL A 143 -15.70 -10.08 3.49
C VAL A 143 -16.82 -9.17 3.97
N LEU A 144 -16.50 -8.07 4.67
CA LEU A 144 -17.50 -7.11 5.14
C LEU A 144 -18.29 -6.49 3.99
N LEU A 145 -17.63 -6.17 2.87
CA LEU A 145 -18.30 -5.65 1.67
C LEU A 145 -19.24 -6.71 1.05
N ALA A 146 -18.80 -7.97 0.96
CA ALA A 146 -19.61 -9.07 0.43
C ALA A 146 -20.88 -9.31 1.25
N PHE A 147 -20.77 -9.31 2.56
CA PHE A 147 -21.94 -9.42 3.46
C PHE A 147 -22.78 -8.15 3.48
N GLY A 148 -22.14 -6.98 3.43
CA GLY A 148 -22.80 -5.69 3.38
C GLY A 148 -23.71 -5.56 2.14
N GLU A 149 -23.27 -5.99 0.97
CA GLU A 149 -24.10 -6.01 -0.24
C GLU A 149 -25.39 -6.80 -0.01
N THR A 150 -25.28 -7.98 0.58
CA THR A 150 -26.44 -8.84 0.86
C THR A 150 -27.38 -8.20 1.88
N PHE A 151 -26.86 -7.54 2.87
CA PHE A 151 -27.62 -6.84 3.91
C PHE A 151 -28.35 -5.60 3.34
N PHE A 152 -27.65 -4.77 2.58
CA PHE A 152 -28.26 -3.60 1.92
C PHE A 152 -29.34 -3.98 0.91
N ARG A 153 -29.14 -5.02 0.11
CA ARG A 153 -30.16 -5.52 -0.81
C ARG A 153 -31.42 -5.97 -0.09
N LYS A 154 -31.30 -6.63 1.06
CA LYS A 154 -32.46 -7.04 1.90
C LYS A 154 -33.19 -5.82 2.47
N ILE A 155 -32.48 -4.81 2.97
CA ILE A 155 -33.08 -3.58 3.50
C ILE A 155 -33.85 -2.84 2.40
N ILE A 156 -33.24 -2.65 1.21
CA ILE A 156 -33.89 -1.98 0.08
C ILE A 156 -35.12 -2.75 -0.37
N ALA A 157 -35.03 -4.07 -0.52
CA ALA A 157 -36.16 -4.90 -0.91
C ALA A 157 -37.31 -4.83 0.11
N SER A 158 -37.02 -4.85 1.42
CA SER A 158 -38.03 -4.71 2.48
C SER A 158 -38.69 -3.32 2.49
N ARG A 159 -37.95 -2.26 2.17
CA ARG A 159 -38.51 -0.90 2.06
C ARG A 159 -39.42 -0.76 0.85
N LEU A 160 -38.99 -1.30 -0.31
CA LEU A 160 -39.81 -1.28 -1.52
C LEU A 160 -41.11 -2.07 -1.36
N GLN A 161 -41.09 -3.22 -0.68
CA GLN A 161 -42.30 -3.99 -0.38
C GLN A 161 -43.26 -3.22 0.54
N LYS A 162 -42.76 -2.51 1.54
CA LYS A 162 -43.62 -1.67 2.41
C LYS A 162 -44.30 -0.56 1.63
N VAL A 163 -43.57 0.15 0.76
CA VAL A 163 -44.14 1.21 -0.07
C VAL A 163 -45.17 0.65 -1.05
N ALA A 164 -44.93 -0.51 -1.66
CA ALA A 164 -45.89 -1.16 -2.53
C ALA A 164 -47.20 -1.56 -1.79
N THR A 165 -47.07 -2.07 -0.56
CA THR A 165 -48.24 -2.48 0.25
C THR A 165 -49.03 -1.26 0.73
N GLU A 166 -48.37 -0.13 1.05
CA GLU A 166 -49.04 1.13 1.40
C GLU A 166 -49.76 1.75 0.21
N SER A 167 -49.25 1.65 -1.01
CA SER A 167 -49.94 2.11 -2.22
C SER A 167 -51.16 1.24 -2.59
N GLU A 168 -51.09 -0.08 -2.40
CA GLU A 168 -52.24 -0.95 -2.59
C GLU A 168 -53.36 -0.74 -1.54
N SER A 169 -52.99 -0.41 -0.29
CA SER A 169 -53.99 -0.10 0.74
C SER A 169 -54.66 1.25 0.57
N SER A 170 -54.10 2.16 -0.20
CA SER A 170 -54.71 3.45 -0.52
C SER A 170 -55.67 3.42 -1.72
N GLU A 171 -55.64 2.36 -2.51
CA GLU A 171 -56.58 2.20 -3.62
C GLU A 171 -57.92 1.53 -3.24
N THR A 172 -58.08 1.06 -2.01
CA THR A 172 -59.39 0.59 -1.52
C THR A 172 -60.21 1.71 -0.91
N TYR A 173 -60.12 2.93 -1.45
CA TYR A 173 -61.14 3.96 -1.26
C TYR A 173 -62.21 3.76 -2.31
N SER A 174 -63.22 2.98 -1.96
CA SER A 174 -64.48 2.87 -2.72
C SER A 174 -65.03 4.28 -2.99
N PRO A 175 -65.16 4.70 -4.23
CA PRO A 175 -65.80 5.95 -4.52
C PRO A 175 -67.31 5.78 -4.38
N ASN A 176 -67.84 5.78 -3.17
CA ASN A 176 -69.20 6.26 -2.95
C ASN A 176 -69.20 7.79 -3.09
N VAL A 177 -68.76 8.25 -4.24
CA VAL A 177 -68.98 9.64 -4.64
C VAL A 177 -70.45 9.74 -5.01
N VAL A 178 -71.22 10.25 -4.07
CA VAL A 178 -72.49 10.91 -4.36
C VAL A 178 -72.17 11.88 -5.50
N GLN A 179 -72.64 11.53 -6.70
CA GLN A 179 -72.69 12.42 -7.83
C GLN A 179 -73.65 13.58 -7.54
N SER A 180 -73.20 14.57 -6.77
CA SER A 180 -73.84 15.87 -6.72
C SER A 180 -73.60 16.54 -8.07
N GLY A 181 -74.53 16.37 -8.99
CA GLY A 181 -74.44 16.95 -10.30
C GLY A 181 -74.42 18.47 -10.25
N ILE A 182 -73.25 19.01 -10.61
CA ILE A 182 -73.06 20.48 -10.87
C ILE A 182 -73.24 20.75 -12.37
N TRP A 183 -73.43 19.76 -13.20
CA TRP A 183 -73.67 19.93 -14.62
C TRP A 183 -75.05 19.37 -14.98
N GLN A 184 -76.13 20.21 -14.73
CA GLN A 184 -77.40 20.05 -15.39
C GLN A 184 -77.32 20.60 -16.80
N ASP A 185 -77.61 19.76 -17.78
CA ASP A 185 -77.72 20.17 -19.17
C ASP A 185 -78.75 21.29 -19.30
N PRO A 186 -78.44 22.34 -20.06
CA PRO A 186 -79.37 23.43 -20.27
C PRO A 186 -80.63 22.88 -21.01
N ILE A 187 -81.81 23.08 -20.37
CA ILE A 187 -83.13 22.78 -20.95
C ILE A 187 -83.29 23.57 -22.24
N ARG A 188 -83.43 22.93 -23.37
CA ARG A 188 -83.80 23.57 -24.63
C ARG A 188 -85.27 23.97 -24.55
N PRO A 189 -85.61 25.25 -24.77
CA PRO A 189 -87.00 25.68 -24.90
C PRO A 189 -87.54 25.15 -26.23
N VAL A 190 -88.80 24.70 -26.22
CA VAL A 190 -89.62 24.26 -27.38
C VAL A 190 -90.12 25.53 -28.11
#